data_a16b202cd02cf9e5b94368f68cee9b02
#
_entry.id   a16b202cd02cf9e5b94368f68cee9b02
#
_cell.length_a   1.000
_cell.length_b   1.000
_cell.length_c   1.000
_cell.angle_alpha   90.00
_cell.angle_beta   90.00
_cell.angle_gamma   90.00
#
_symmetry.space_group_name_H-M   'P 1'
#
loop_
_entity.id
_entity.type
_entity.pdbx_description
1 polymer ?
#
loop_
_entity_poly.entity_id
_entity_poly.type
_entity_poly.pdbx_seq_one_letter_code
_entity_poly.pdbx_strand_id
1 'polypeptide(L)'
;MYSGQTNLKDSVEYRPIDAGKLVLSPTRTYAPVIKKILSKYNSNEIHGMVHCWGGEHIKVIQFVDNSDVIKDNLFPVPPLFKLIQENSKTDWKEMYQVFNCGHRMEIYVPAEVAQDIIEISKSFNIDAQIVGRVEKSDSKKLTITSEYGKFEY
;
A
#
# COMPACT_ATOMS: atom_id res chain seq x y z
N MET A 1 14.93 23.79 -1.55
CA MET A 1 15.75 23.68 -2.79
C MET A 1 15.73 22.21 -3.19
N TYR A 2 15.38 21.88 -4.44
CA TYR A 2 15.43 20.49 -4.92
C TYR A 2 16.89 20.05 -5.06
N SER A 3 17.26 18.94 -4.43
CA SER A 3 18.67 18.49 -4.32
C SER A 3 18.94 17.13 -5.00
N GLY A 4 17.97 16.58 -5.73
CA GLY A 4 18.13 15.29 -6.43
C GLY A 4 18.89 15.41 -7.75
N GLN A 5 19.33 14.27 -8.29
CA GLN A 5 20.00 14.19 -9.59
C GLN A 5 19.03 14.23 -10.77
N THR A 6 17.74 13.97 -10.53
CA THR A 6 16.68 13.91 -11.54
C THR A 6 15.96 15.27 -11.65
N ASN A 7 15.90 15.85 -12.86
CA ASN A 7 15.16 17.06 -13.12
C ASN A 7 13.68 16.75 -13.40
N LEU A 8 12.79 17.74 -13.16
CA LEU A 8 11.33 17.57 -13.36
C LEU A 8 10.94 17.20 -14.80
N LYS A 9 11.75 17.59 -15.78
CA LYS A 9 11.52 17.33 -17.21
C LYS A 9 12.21 16.07 -17.73
N ASP A 10 12.98 15.37 -16.89
CA ASP A 10 13.66 14.16 -17.30
C ASP A 10 12.62 13.06 -17.56
N SER A 11 12.88 12.27 -18.61
CA SER A 11 12.06 11.10 -18.90
C SER A 11 12.23 10.04 -17.83
N VAL A 12 11.14 9.39 -17.48
CA VAL A 12 11.14 8.26 -16.53
C VAL A 12 11.09 6.96 -17.31
N GLU A 13 12.01 6.06 -17.01
CA GLU A 13 12.13 4.77 -17.68
C GLU A 13 10.79 4.03 -17.71
N TYR A 14 10.42 3.50 -18.86
CA TYR A 14 9.17 2.77 -19.13
C TYR A 14 7.87 3.57 -18.93
N ARG A 15 7.89 4.91 -18.93
CA ARG A 15 6.68 5.73 -18.79
C ARG A 15 6.67 6.87 -19.82
N PRO A 16 5.49 7.15 -20.42
CA PRO A 16 5.34 8.24 -21.40
C PRO A 16 5.16 9.62 -20.72
N ILE A 17 5.67 9.78 -19.50
CA ILE A 17 5.55 11.01 -18.70
C ILE A 17 6.89 11.39 -18.10
N ASP A 18 7.11 12.67 -17.88
CA ASP A 18 8.30 13.20 -17.19
C ASP A 18 8.21 13.00 -15.66
N ALA A 19 9.36 13.14 -14.98
CA ALA A 19 9.46 12.97 -13.53
C ALA A 19 8.54 13.94 -12.78
N GLY A 20 8.38 15.17 -13.26
CA GLY A 20 7.49 16.17 -12.64
C GLY A 20 6.02 15.73 -12.65
N LYS A 21 5.53 15.22 -13.78
CA LYS A 21 4.15 14.70 -13.87
C LYS A 21 3.96 13.44 -13.03
N LEU A 22 4.99 12.60 -12.93
CA LEU A 22 4.93 11.41 -12.09
C LEU A 22 4.78 11.78 -10.60
N VAL A 23 5.57 12.75 -10.12
CA VAL A 23 5.51 13.25 -8.74
C VAL A 23 4.18 13.98 -8.45
N LEU A 24 3.69 14.76 -9.39
CA LEU A 24 2.45 15.52 -9.26
C LEU A 24 1.18 14.70 -9.48
N SER A 25 1.29 13.41 -9.74
CA SER A 25 0.11 12.54 -9.87
C SER A 25 -0.73 12.57 -8.58
N PRO A 26 -2.02 12.96 -8.66
CA PRO A 26 -2.82 13.17 -7.46
C PRO A 26 -3.14 11.88 -6.74
N THR A 27 -3.32 11.97 -5.42
CA THR A 27 -3.87 10.88 -4.63
C THR A 27 -5.30 10.59 -5.07
N ARG A 28 -5.60 9.33 -5.36
CA ARG A 28 -6.96 8.90 -5.72
C ARG A 28 -7.82 8.77 -4.47
N THR A 29 -9.07 9.20 -4.58
CA THR A 29 -10.08 8.93 -3.55
C THR A 29 -10.72 7.57 -3.80
N TYR A 30 -10.95 6.80 -2.73
CA TYR A 30 -11.61 5.49 -2.80
C TYR A 30 -13.08 5.56 -2.38
N ALA A 31 -13.63 6.77 -2.19
CA ALA A 31 -14.98 6.98 -1.66
C ALA A 31 -16.08 6.18 -2.39
N PRO A 32 -16.13 6.11 -3.73
CA PRO A 32 -17.14 5.32 -4.42
C PRO A 32 -17.02 3.82 -4.13
N VAL A 33 -15.79 3.28 -4.10
CA VAL A 33 -15.52 1.87 -3.81
C VAL A 33 -15.92 1.55 -2.37
N ILE A 34 -15.46 2.36 -1.42
CA ILE A 34 -15.75 2.19 0.01
C ILE A 34 -17.26 2.28 0.26
N LYS A 35 -17.96 3.27 -0.36
CA LYS A 35 -19.40 3.36 -0.27
C LYS A 35 -20.10 2.09 -0.76
N LYS A 36 -19.65 1.52 -1.88
CA LYS A 36 -20.19 0.27 -2.41
C LYS A 36 -19.97 -0.91 -1.47
N ILE A 37 -18.77 -1.04 -0.92
CA ILE A 37 -18.42 -2.09 0.05
C ILE A 37 -19.30 -1.96 1.29
N LEU A 38 -19.36 -0.78 1.91
CA LEU A 38 -20.15 -0.53 3.13
C LEU A 38 -21.67 -0.62 2.91
N SER A 39 -22.15 -0.52 1.67
CA SER A 39 -23.55 -0.78 1.35
C SER A 39 -23.89 -2.27 1.27
N LYS A 40 -22.89 -3.14 1.13
CA LYS A 40 -23.05 -4.59 0.97
C LYS A 40 -22.68 -5.35 2.24
N TYR A 41 -21.66 -4.90 2.96
CA TYR A 41 -21.10 -5.55 4.13
C TYR A 41 -21.27 -4.70 5.39
N ASN A 42 -21.48 -5.36 6.51
CA ASN A 42 -21.63 -4.72 7.82
C ASN A 42 -20.30 -4.75 8.62
N SER A 43 -20.32 -4.14 9.80
CA SER A 43 -19.13 -4.05 10.67
C SER A 43 -18.64 -5.39 11.22
N ASN A 44 -19.43 -6.46 11.17
CA ASN A 44 -18.96 -7.80 11.58
C ASN A 44 -18.15 -8.48 10.47
N GLU A 45 -18.30 -8.02 9.23
CA GLU A 45 -17.61 -8.55 8.06
C GLU A 45 -16.42 -7.67 7.65
N ILE A 46 -16.43 -6.39 8.01
CA ILE A 46 -15.31 -5.46 7.79
C ILE A 46 -14.61 -5.21 9.11
N HIS A 47 -13.52 -5.89 9.36
CA HIS A 47 -12.76 -5.80 10.62
C HIS A 47 -11.96 -4.51 10.72
N GLY A 48 -11.60 -3.90 9.60
CA GLY A 48 -10.89 -2.63 9.58
C GLY A 48 -10.59 -2.13 8.18
N MET A 49 -10.36 -0.83 8.09
CA MET A 49 -9.91 -0.15 6.87
C MET A 49 -8.78 0.80 7.23
N VAL A 50 -7.67 0.72 6.53
CA VAL A 50 -6.50 1.56 6.74
C VAL A 50 -6.14 2.26 5.44
N HIS A 51 -6.23 3.59 5.45
CA HIS A 51 -5.67 4.39 4.37
C HIS A 51 -4.18 4.59 4.64
N CYS A 52 -3.34 4.03 3.78
CA CYS A 52 -1.88 4.03 3.91
C CYS A 52 -1.30 5.40 3.54
N TRP A 53 -1.56 6.39 4.40
CA TRP A 53 -1.10 7.76 4.34
C TRP A 53 -0.69 8.22 5.75
N GLY A 54 0.57 8.61 5.92
CA GLY A 54 1.14 8.91 7.23
C GLY A 54 1.33 7.64 8.08
N GLY A 55 2.53 7.06 8.04
CA GLY A 55 2.86 5.76 8.63
C GLY A 55 2.69 4.57 7.69
N GLU A 56 2.17 4.82 6.49
CA GLU A 56 2.14 3.93 5.33
C GLU A 56 1.85 2.45 5.66
N HIS A 57 2.76 1.52 5.32
CA HIS A 57 2.59 0.09 5.59
C HIS A 57 2.56 -0.27 7.07
N ILE A 58 3.25 0.49 7.92
CA ILE A 58 3.35 0.19 9.35
C ILE A 58 2.20 0.75 10.17
N LYS A 59 1.35 1.59 9.57
CA LYS A 59 0.23 2.25 10.24
C LYS A 59 -0.72 1.27 10.94
N VAL A 60 -0.92 0.10 10.36
CA VAL A 60 -1.80 -0.94 10.90
C VAL A 60 -1.40 -1.38 12.32
N ILE A 61 -0.11 -1.34 12.66
CA ILE A 61 0.39 -1.72 14.00
C ILE A 61 -0.26 -0.88 15.12
N GLN A 62 -0.70 0.33 14.79
CA GLN A 62 -1.37 1.22 15.76
C GLN A 62 -2.78 0.76 16.12
N PHE A 63 -3.38 -0.14 15.34
CA PHE A 63 -4.78 -0.56 15.44
C PHE A 63 -4.96 -2.03 15.79
N VAL A 64 -3.87 -2.78 15.94
CA VAL A 64 -3.90 -4.21 16.26
C VAL A 64 -3.17 -4.49 17.57
N ASP A 65 -3.65 -5.50 18.27
CA ASP A 65 -2.99 -6.05 19.47
C ASP A 65 -2.87 -7.56 19.31
N ASN A 66 -1.80 -8.14 19.87
CA ASN A 66 -1.57 -9.60 19.89
C ASN A 66 -1.73 -10.25 18.50
N SER A 67 -1.24 -9.55 17.48
CA SER A 67 -1.39 -9.96 16.09
C SER A 67 -0.09 -9.76 15.31
N ASP A 68 0.20 -10.67 14.40
CA ASP A 68 1.20 -10.50 13.35
C ASP A 68 0.49 -10.23 12.02
N VAL A 69 0.71 -9.04 11.47
CA VAL A 69 0.22 -8.68 10.15
C VAL A 69 1.29 -9.06 9.14
N ILE A 70 1.02 -10.07 8.31
CA ILE A 70 1.96 -10.59 7.33
C ILE A 70 1.56 -10.11 5.95
N LYS A 71 2.43 -9.33 5.30
CA LYS A 71 2.27 -8.82 3.93
C LYS A 71 3.33 -9.46 3.04
N ASP A 72 2.95 -10.49 2.30
CA ASP A 72 3.85 -11.32 1.51
C ASP A 72 3.47 -11.42 0.02
N ASN A 73 2.45 -10.65 -0.40
CA ASN A 73 2.00 -10.56 -1.78
C ASN A 73 1.69 -9.10 -2.15
N LEU A 74 2.70 -8.23 -2.06
CA LEU A 74 2.54 -6.81 -2.36
C LEU A 74 2.39 -6.56 -3.86
N PHE A 75 1.81 -5.39 -4.21
CA PHE A 75 1.89 -4.89 -5.58
C PHE A 75 3.35 -4.57 -5.95
N PRO A 76 3.70 -4.66 -7.25
CA PRO A 76 4.99 -4.18 -7.73
C PRO A 76 5.20 -2.71 -7.35
N VAL A 77 6.40 -2.38 -6.88
CA VAL A 77 6.73 -1.00 -6.49
C VAL A 77 6.67 -0.08 -7.71
N PRO A 78 5.86 1.00 -7.67
CA PRO A 78 5.75 1.93 -8.78
C PRO A 78 7.07 2.65 -9.09
N PRO A 79 7.31 3.05 -10.36
CA PRO A 79 8.56 3.69 -10.79
C PRO A 79 8.95 4.93 -9.97
N LEU A 80 7.97 5.70 -9.48
CA LEU A 80 8.24 6.85 -8.62
C LEU A 80 9.05 6.47 -7.38
N PHE A 81 8.66 5.41 -6.69
CA PHE A 81 9.33 5.01 -5.44
C PHE A 81 10.69 4.38 -5.69
N LYS A 82 10.86 3.68 -6.82
CA LYS A 82 12.19 3.21 -7.28
C LYS A 82 13.11 4.40 -7.53
N LEU A 83 12.63 5.42 -8.25
CA LEU A 83 13.38 6.64 -8.52
C LEU A 83 13.78 7.38 -7.23
N ILE A 84 12.86 7.47 -6.26
CA ILE A 84 13.14 8.06 -4.95
C ILE A 84 14.24 7.26 -4.24
N GLN A 85 14.12 5.95 -4.18
CA GLN A 85 15.09 5.07 -3.54
C GLN A 85 16.47 5.18 -4.19
N GLU A 86 16.54 5.16 -5.51
CA GLU A 86 17.79 5.29 -6.26
C GLU A 86 18.51 6.62 -6.01
N ASN A 87 17.77 7.72 -5.87
CA ASN A 87 18.33 9.03 -5.60
C ASN A 87 18.69 9.23 -4.12
N SER A 88 17.88 8.76 -3.20
CA SER A 88 18.09 8.92 -1.76
C SER A 88 19.05 7.89 -1.16
N LYS A 89 19.20 6.72 -1.80
CA LYS A 89 19.89 5.54 -1.28
C LYS A 89 19.31 5.03 0.04
N THR A 90 18.07 5.38 0.35
CA THR A 90 17.34 4.89 1.52
C THR A 90 17.17 3.37 1.43
N ASP A 91 17.37 2.66 2.54
CA ASP A 91 17.15 1.22 2.56
C ASP A 91 15.64 0.88 2.40
N TRP A 92 15.35 -0.34 1.93
CA TRP A 92 13.98 -0.74 1.63
C TRP A 92 13.10 -0.91 2.87
N LYS A 93 13.68 -1.18 4.04
CA LYS A 93 12.93 -1.21 5.30
C LYS A 93 12.36 0.18 5.60
N GLU A 94 13.17 1.22 5.50
CA GLU A 94 12.75 2.60 5.69
C GLU A 94 11.80 3.05 4.56
N MET A 95 12.04 2.64 3.30
CA MET A 95 11.13 2.93 2.18
C MET A 95 9.70 2.46 2.46
N TYR A 96 9.49 1.24 2.97
CA TYR A 96 8.17 0.73 3.34
C TYR A 96 7.59 1.38 4.60
N GLN A 97 8.43 1.96 5.45
CA GLN A 97 7.99 2.68 6.63
C GLN A 97 7.50 4.09 6.30
N VAL A 98 8.12 4.75 5.30
CA VAL A 98 7.90 6.16 4.95
C VAL A 98 6.95 6.31 3.76
N PHE A 99 6.95 5.34 2.83
CA PHE A 99 6.17 5.40 1.59
C PHE A 99 5.24 4.19 1.45
N ASN A 100 4.06 4.43 0.88
CA ASN A 100 3.10 3.35 0.61
C ASN A 100 3.53 2.41 -0.54
N CYS A 101 4.55 2.76 -1.29
CA CYS A 101 5.08 1.97 -2.41
C CYS A 101 4.00 1.43 -3.35
N GLY A 102 2.93 2.22 -3.58
CA GLY A 102 1.78 1.84 -4.42
C GLY A 102 0.60 1.23 -3.66
N HIS A 103 0.76 0.90 -2.40
CA HIS A 103 -0.19 0.24 -1.53
C HIS A 103 -0.98 1.27 -0.70
N ARG A 104 -2.12 1.73 -1.21
CA ARG A 104 -2.77 2.96 -0.72
C ARG A 104 -3.91 2.73 0.25
N MET A 105 -4.60 1.60 0.15
CA MET A 105 -5.76 1.28 0.97
C MET A 105 -5.77 -0.20 1.31
N GLU A 106 -5.94 -0.52 2.58
CA GLU A 106 -6.09 -1.87 3.09
C GLU A 106 -7.47 -2.06 3.68
N ILE A 107 -8.05 -3.23 3.44
CA ILE A 107 -9.32 -3.65 4.02
C ILE A 107 -9.11 -5.02 4.65
N TYR A 108 -9.41 -5.13 5.92
CA TYR A 108 -9.25 -6.35 6.71
C TYR A 108 -10.60 -7.03 6.85
N VAL A 109 -10.69 -8.24 6.31
CA VAL A 109 -11.94 -9.00 6.20
C VAL A 109 -11.69 -10.50 6.36
N PRO A 110 -12.73 -11.31 6.67
CA PRO A 110 -12.66 -12.75 6.54
C PRO A 110 -12.32 -13.20 5.11
N ALA A 111 -11.63 -14.33 4.98
CA ALA A 111 -11.14 -14.81 3.68
C ALA A 111 -12.24 -15.00 2.64
N GLU A 112 -13.43 -15.45 3.06
CA GLU A 112 -14.59 -15.70 2.21
C GLU A 112 -15.17 -14.42 1.58
N VAL A 113 -14.91 -13.25 2.17
CA VAL A 113 -15.39 -11.95 1.68
C VAL A 113 -14.39 -11.29 0.73
N ALA A 114 -13.11 -11.65 0.84
CA ALA A 114 -12.02 -10.96 0.16
C ALA A 114 -12.17 -10.91 -1.37
N GLN A 115 -12.58 -12.03 -1.99
CA GLN A 115 -12.69 -12.10 -3.45
C GLN A 115 -13.78 -11.17 -3.99
N ASP A 116 -14.91 -11.06 -3.31
CA ASP A 116 -15.99 -10.16 -3.73
C ASP A 116 -15.58 -8.68 -3.60
N ILE A 117 -14.83 -8.32 -2.56
CA ILE A 117 -14.29 -6.96 -2.40
C ILE A 117 -13.30 -6.62 -3.53
N ILE A 118 -12.47 -7.57 -3.94
CA ILE A 118 -11.59 -7.42 -5.10
C ILE A 118 -12.40 -7.14 -6.37
N GLU A 119 -13.50 -7.88 -6.60
CA GLU A 119 -14.37 -7.68 -7.76
C GLU A 119 -15.08 -6.32 -7.72
N ILE A 120 -15.55 -5.89 -6.54
CA ILE A 120 -16.09 -4.54 -6.36
C ILE A 120 -15.04 -3.49 -6.76
N SER A 121 -13.81 -3.58 -6.26
CA SER A 121 -12.73 -2.65 -6.60
C SER A 121 -12.46 -2.61 -8.11
N LYS A 122 -12.35 -3.78 -8.74
CA LYS A 122 -12.14 -3.91 -10.18
C LYS A 122 -13.27 -3.31 -11.02
N SER A 123 -14.51 -3.34 -10.53
CA SER A 123 -15.64 -2.70 -11.22
C SER A 123 -15.51 -1.17 -11.32
N PHE A 124 -14.64 -0.56 -10.50
CA PHE A 124 -14.26 0.85 -10.56
C PHE A 124 -12.90 1.08 -11.26
N ASN A 125 -12.37 0.08 -11.96
CA ASN A 125 -11.04 0.11 -12.58
C ASN A 125 -9.91 0.42 -11.58
N ILE A 126 -10.01 -0.14 -10.38
CA ILE A 126 -9.00 -0.06 -9.33
C ILE A 126 -8.50 -1.47 -9.05
N ASP A 127 -7.22 -1.70 -9.25
CA ASP A 127 -6.59 -2.98 -8.96
C ASP A 127 -6.65 -3.29 -7.47
N ALA A 128 -6.97 -4.53 -7.16
CA ALA A 128 -7.02 -5.06 -5.81
C ALA A 128 -6.57 -6.53 -5.79
N GLN A 129 -5.94 -6.93 -4.72
CA GLN A 129 -5.49 -8.32 -4.49
C GLN A 129 -5.40 -8.61 -2.99
N ILE A 130 -5.37 -9.88 -2.63
CA ILE A 130 -5.01 -10.29 -1.28
C ILE A 130 -3.50 -10.06 -1.12
N VAL A 131 -3.11 -9.15 -0.24
CA VAL A 131 -1.72 -8.74 -0.03
C VAL A 131 -1.06 -9.46 1.13
N GLY A 132 -1.86 -10.16 1.94
CA GLY A 132 -1.37 -10.86 3.13
C GLY A 132 -2.49 -11.33 4.03
N ARG A 133 -2.16 -11.57 5.28
CA ARG A 133 -3.06 -12.09 6.30
C ARG A 133 -2.70 -11.57 7.68
N VAL A 134 -3.59 -11.79 8.64
CA VAL A 134 -3.36 -11.49 10.05
C VAL A 134 -3.39 -12.80 10.82
N GLU A 135 -2.37 -13.05 11.62
CA GLU A 135 -2.24 -14.23 12.47
C GLU A 135 -2.21 -13.82 13.94
N LYS A 136 -2.67 -14.70 14.82
CA LYS A 136 -2.55 -14.49 16.28
C LYS A 136 -1.08 -14.52 16.69
N SER A 137 -0.68 -13.61 17.56
CA SER A 137 0.67 -13.50 18.09
C SER A 137 0.62 -13.06 19.56
N ASP A 138 1.69 -13.28 20.32
CA ASP A 138 1.82 -12.79 21.70
C ASP A 138 2.18 -11.30 21.77
N SER A 139 2.55 -10.73 20.65
CA SER A 139 2.88 -9.31 20.52
C SER A 139 2.35 -8.78 19.19
N LYS A 140 2.19 -7.46 19.10
CA LYS A 140 1.88 -6.82 17.83
C LYS A 140 3.14 -6.68 16.99
N LYS A 141 3.07 -7.06 15.74
CA LYS A 141 4.14 -6.91 14.76
C LYS A 141 3.61 -6.91 13.33
N LEU A 142 4.44 -6.45 12.43
CA LEU A 142 4.21 -6.48 11.00
C LEU A 142 5.43 -7.11 10.32
N THR A 143 5.16 -8.10 9.48
CA THR A 143 6.16 -8.72 8.61
C THR A 143 5.85 -8.37 7.15
N ILE A 144 6.80 -7.75 6.45
CA ILE A 144 6.73 -7.48 5.02
C ILE A 144 7.73 -8.37 4.30
N THR A 145 7.28 -9.12 3.30
CA THR A 145 8.14 -9.89 2.39
C THR A 145 7.96 -9.37 0.97
N SER A 146 9.05 -8.97 0.33
CA SER A 146 9.05 -8.40 -1.02
C SER A 146 10.26 -8.89 -1.82
N GLU A 147 10.37 -8.47 -3.08
CA GLU A 147 11.57 -8.68 -3.91
C GLU A 147 12.84 -8.05 -3.31
N TYR A 148 12.72 -7.10 -2.40
CA TYR A 148 13.83 -6.38 -1.76
C TYR A 148 14.24 -6.95 -0.41
N GLY A 149 13.52 -7.95 0.11
CA GLY A 149 13.85 -8.61 1.36
C GLY A 149 12.64 -8.86 2.27
N LYS A 150 12.94 -9.37 3.46
CA LYS A 150 11.99 -9.56 4.55
C LYS A 150 12.29 -8.56 5.67
N PHE A 151 11.28 -7.83 6.09
CA PHE A 151 11.38 -6.76 7.09
C PHE A 151 10.37 -6.96 8.19
N GLU A 152 10.81 -6.76 9.44
CA GLU A 152 9.97 -6.83 10.63
C GLU A 152 9.94 -5.48 11.34
N TYR A 153 8.75 -5.09 11.82
CA TYR A 153 8.47 -3.83 12.50
C TYR A 153 7.69 -4.07 13.80
#